data_c6535ebf6888af52b93ba6c38386e453
#
_entry.id   c6535ebf6888af52b93ba6c38386e453
#
_cell.length_a   1.000
_cell.length_b   1.000
_cell.length_c   1.000
_cell.angle_alpha   90.00
_cell.angle_beta   90.00
_cell.angle_gamma   90.00
#
_symmetry.space_group_name_H-M   'P 1'
#
loop_
_entity.id
_entity.type
_entity.pdbx_description
1 polymer ?
#
loop_
_entity_poly.entity_id
_entity_poly.type
_entity_poly.pdbx_seq_one_letter_code
_entity_poly.pdbx_strand_id
1 'polypeptide(L)'
;LTKEELLRFDGRPLFPERKAYTVKYELSPQEAELYTAVTEYVRNEMNRVQRFAEEDGRKKNNVGFALQILQRRLASSPAAIYQSLKRRRERLESELAEAKLASRGEKIALNSPKFTAEMMQNMEEYDQDEIDDLEDLISTGASSAETVEQLEIEVQTLKGLEHMALAVFHSGQDAKWQQLDRILDDDLMMDPDGYRRKLIIFTEPKDTLH
;
A
#
# COMPACT_ATOMS: atom_id res chain seq x y z
N LEU A 1 6.32 4.04 -34.12
CA LEU A 1 4.93 4.43 -34.45
C LEU A 1 4.09 4.30 -33.20
N THR A 2 3.50 5.41 -32.75
CA THR A 2 2.54 5.40 -31.65
C THR A 2 1.14 5.04 -32.16
N LYS A 3 0.22 4.63 -31.27
CA LYS A 3 -1.16 4.29 -31.69
C LYS A 3 -1.87 5.48 -32.33
N GLU A 4 -1.52 6.69 -31.94
CA GLU A 4 -2.06 7.95 -32.44
C GLU A 4 -1.67 8.25 -33.90
N GLU A 5 -0.53 7.70 -34.36
CA GLU A 5 -0.01 7.89 -35.71
C GLU A 5 -0.56 6.87 -36.72
N LEU A 6 -1.30 5.87 -36.25
CA LEU A 6 -1.87 4.85 -37.10
C LEU A 6 -3.15 5.38 -37.79
N LEU A 7 -3.12 5.37 -39.12
CA LEU A 7 -4.22 5.82 -39.96
C LEU A 7 -4.91 4.63 -40.64
N ARG A 8 -6.18 4.76 -40.90
CA ARG A 8 -6.93 3.89 -41.79
C ARG A 8 -6.54 4.16 -43.24
N PHE A 9 -6.93 3.28 -44.17
CA PHE A 9 -6.68 3.46 -45.60
C PHE A 9 -7.29 4.73 -46.20
N ASP A 10 -8.31 5.27 -45.53
CA ASP A 10 -8.98 6.54 -45.90
C ASP A 10 -8.32 7.78 -45.27
N GLY A 11 -7.17 7.61 -44.60
CA GLY A 11 -6.41 8.68 -43.95
C GLY A 11 -6.96 9.16 -42.60
N ARG A 12 -8.04 8.56 -42.09
CA ARG A 12 -8.58 8.90 -40.76
C ARG A 12 -7.81 8.16 -39.67
N PRO A 13 -7.71 8.74 -38.46
CA PRO A 13 -7.12 8.05 -37.32
C PRO A 13 -7.77 6.68 -37.08
N LEU A 14 -6.93 5.64 -36.86
CA LEU A 14 -7.41 4.29 -36.55
C LEU A 14 -7.97 4.22 -35.12
N PHE A 15 -7.40 5.00 -34.21
CA PHE A 15 -7.82 5.08 -32.82
C PHE A 15 -8.33 6.50 -32.50
N PRO A 16 -9.26 6.65 -31.56
CA PRO A 16 -9.68 7.98 -31.07
C PRO A 16 -8.51 8.69 -30.39
N GLU A 17 -8.58 10.01 -30.35
CA GLU A 17 -7.60 10.84 -29.62
C GLU A 17 -7.53 10.42 -28.16
N ARG A 18 -6.31 10.21 -27.65
CA ARG A 18 -6.05 9.92 -26.25
C ARG A 18 -5.91 11.23 -25.48
N LYS A 19 -6.80 11.43 -24.52
CA LYS A 19 -6.71 12.55 -23.57
C LYS A 19 -6.39 12.00 -22.19
N ALA A 20 -5.31 12.50 -21.59
CA ALA A 20 -4.94 12.18 -20.22
C ALA A 20 -5.03 13.46 -19.36
N TYR A 21 -5.70 13.36 -18.25
CA TYR A 21 -5.79 14.45 -17.26
C TYR A 21 -5.76 13.89 -15.85
N THR A 22 -5.21 14.69 -14.92
CA THR A 22 -5.17 14.34 -13.51
C THR A 22 -6.29 15.04 -12.77
N VAL A 23 -7.11 14.26 -12.11
CA VAL A 23 -8.16 14.78 -11.23
C VAL A 23 -7.59 14.93 -9.83
N LYS A 24 -7.64 16.15 -9.27
CA LYS A 24 -7.23 16.45 -7.91
C LYS A 24 -8.41 16.28 -6.96
N TYR A 25 -8.14 15.81 -5.77
CA TYR A 25 -9.10 15.71 -4.66
C TYR A 25 -8.44 16.15 -3.36
N GLU A 26 -9.23 16.56 -2.39
CA GLU A 26 -8.77 16.94 -1.06
C GLU A 26 -9.19 15.86 -0.07
N LEU A 27 -8.25 15.46 0.79
CA LEU A 27 -8.53 14.50 1.86
C LEU A 27 -9.47 15.13 2.89
N SER A 28 -10.36 14.33 3.44
CA SER A 28 -11.10 14.73 4.65
C SER A 28 -10.15 14.94 5.82
N PRO A 29 -10.53 15.68 6.86
CA PRO A 29 -9.67 15.87 8.04
C PRO A 29 -9.21 14.56 8.66
N GLN A 30 -10.08 13.55 8.72
CA GLN A 30 -9.76 12.22 9.29
C GLN A 30 -8.79 11.45 8.40
N GLU A 31 -8.97 11.48 7.07
CA GLU A 31 -8.01 10.88 6.14
C GLU A 31 -6.65 11.58 6.22
N ALA A 32 -6.61 12.91 6.30
CA ALA A 32 -5.37 13.68 6.43
C ALA A 32 -4.62 13.35 7.73
N GLU A 33 -5.33 13.18 8.84
CA GLU A 33 -4.76 12.75 10.11
C GLU A 33 -4.17 11.35 10.03
N LEU A 34 -4.90 10.38 9.48
CA LEU A 34 -4.42 9.03 9.22
C LEU A 34 -3.19 9.03 8.32
N TYR A 35 -3.23 9.81 7.23
CA TYR A 35 -2.12 9.93 6.28
C TYR A 35 -0.85 10.44 6.97
N THR A 36 -1.00 11.45 7.81
CA THR A 36 0.10 12.01 8.60
C THR A 36 0.66 10.98 9.56
N ALA A 37 -0.19 10.32 10.35
CA ALA A 37 0.22 9.36 11.36
C ALA A 37 0.95 8.14 10.75
N VAL A 38 0.44 7.57 9.67
CA VAL A 38 1.10 6.45 8.97
C VAL A 38 2.42 6.91 8.33
N THR A 39 2.46 8.11 7.75
CA THR A 39 3.70 8.66 7.17
C THR A 39 4.77 8.88 8.24
N GLU A 40 4.40 9.37 9.41
CA GLU A 40 5.32 9.53 10.55
C GLU A 40 5.84 8.18 11.05
N TYR A 41 4.97 7.19 11.18
CA TYR A 41 5.38 5.82 11.52
C TYR A 41 6.40 5.29 10.51
N VAL A 42 6.11 5.36 9.21
CA VAL A 42 7.03 4.93 8.15
C VAL A 42 8.37 5.66 8.23
N ARG A 43 8.35 6.97 8.42
CA ARG A 43 9.56 7.79 8.54
C ARG A 43 10.42 7.38 9.76
N ASN A 44 9.78 7.17 10.90
CA ASN A 44 10.48 6.78 12.13
C ASN A 44 11.13 5.40 11.98
N GLU A 45 10.42 4.44 11.40
CA GLU A 45 10.97 3.10 11.15
C GLU A 45 12.08 3.13 10.10
N MET A 46 11.96 3.91 9.02
CA MET A 46 13.03 4.10 8.04
C MET A 46 14.28 4.72 8.66
N ASN A 47 14.13 5.72 9.53
CA ASN A 47 15.25 6.33 10.24
C ASN A 47 15.94 5.32 11.18
N ARG A 48 15.19 4.40 11.77
CA ARG A 48 15.75 3.32 12.61
C ARG A 48 16.54 2.33 11.75
N VAL A 49 15.97 1.91 10.64
CA VAL A 49 16.60 1.00 9.66
C VAL A 49 17.90 1.55 9.10
N GLN A 50 18.00 2.86 8.87
CA GLN A 50 19.21 3.50 8.35
C GLN A 50 20.39 3.42 9.33
N ARG A 51 20.13 3.19 10.63
CA ARG A 51 21.16 3.03 11.66
C ARG A 51 21.70 1.62 11.77
N PHE A 52 21.12 0.66 11.06
CA PHE A 52 21.65 -0.72 11.03
C PHE A 52 23.01 -0.74 10.37
N ALA A 53 23.91 -1.59 10.90
CA ALA A 53 25.22 -1.81 10.33
C ALA A 53 25.10 -2.36 8.90
N GLU A 54 26.13 -2.16 8.08
CA GLU A 54 26.17 -2.66 6.69
C GLU A 54 25.99 -4.18 6.59
N GLU A 55 26.37 -4.91 7.64
CA GLU A 55 26.22 -6.36 7.77
C GLU A 55 24.75 -6.83 7.76
N ASP A 56 23.80 -5.96 8.13
CA ASP A 56 22.35 -6.21 8.13
C ASP A 56 21.63 -5.72 6.87
N GLY A 57 22.33 -5.62 5.75
CA GLY A 57 21.78 -5.08 4.49
C GLY A 57 20.48 -5.74 4.03
N ARG A 58 20.30 -7.06 4.27
CA ARG A 58 19.06 -7.77 3.92
C ARG A 58 17.88 -7.30 4.78
N LYS A 59 18.07 -7.18 6.09
CA LYS A 59 17.04 -6.69 7.02
C LYS A 59 16.62 -5.26 6.65
N LYS A 60 17.63 -4.42 6.35
CA LYS A 60 17.42 -3.04 5.90
C LYS A 60 16.54 -2.96 4.64
N ASN A 61 16.83 -3.77 3.63
CA ASN A 61 16.07 -3.80 2.38
C ASN A 61 14.64 -4.29 2.60
N ASN A 62 14.45 -5.37 3.36
CA ASN A 62 13.13 -5.93 3.65
C ASN A 62 12.23 -4.95 4.39
N VAL A 63 12.75 -4.31 5.45
CA VAL A 63 11.98 -3.31 6.20
C VAL A 63 11.69 -2.09 5.32
N GLY A 64 12.69 -1.61 4.57
CA GLY A 64 12.49 -0.48 3.65
C GLY A 64 11.39 -0.75 2.62
N PHE A 65 11.38 -1.94 2.03
CA PHE A 65 10.36 -2.35 1.07
C PHE A 65 8.97 -2.50 1.72
N ALA A 66 8.89 -3.13 2.90
CA ALA A 66 7.64 -3.23 3.66
C ALA A 66 7.00 -1.84 3.92
N LEU A 67 7.83 -0.87 4.29
CA LEU A 67 7.37 0.50 4.56
C LEU A 67 6.90 1.21 3.27
N GLN A 68 7.54 0.96 2.13
CA GLN A 68 7.08 1.47 0.84
C GLN A 68 5.72 0.88 0.44
N ILE A 69 5.51 -0.43 0.68
CA ILE A 69 4.21 -1.06 0.45
C ILE A 69 3.12 -0.38 1.28
N LEU A 70 3.37 -0.13 2.58
CA LEU A 70 2.40 0.56 3.44
C LEU A 70 2.05 1.97 2.91
N GLN A 71 3.03 2.72 2.40
CA GLN A 71 2.77 4.03 1.78
C GLN A 71 1.91 3.92 0.51
N ARG A 72 2.18 2.92 -0.34
CA ARG A 72 1.36 2.69 -1.54
C ARG A 72 -0.07 2.32 -1.18
N ARG A 73 -0.26 1.45 -0.19
CA ARG A 73 -1.58 1.05 0.30
C ARG A 73 -2.34 2.20 0.95
N LEU A 74 -1.65 3.06 1.71
CA LEU A 74 -2.22 4.30 2.24
C LEU A 74 -2.71 5.23 1.11
N ALA A 75 -1.92 5.36 0.05
CA ALA A 75 -2.29 6.16 -1.11
C ALA A 75 -3.40 5.52 -1.96
N SER A 76 -3.67 4.23 -1.81
CA SER A 76 -4.70 3.53 -2.58
C SER A 76 -6.11 3.75 -2.00
N SER A 77 -6.37 3.25 -0.78
CA SER A 77 -7.67 3.40 -0.13
C SER A 77 -7.60 3.21 1.39
N PRO A 78 -8.59 3.73 2.15
CA PRO A 78 -8.72 3.44 3.57
C PRO A 78 -8.83 1.94 3.89
N ALA A 79 -9.50 1.16 3.03
CA ALA A 79 -9.61 -0.28 3.17
C ALA A 79 -8.24 -0.97 3.05
N ALA A 80 -7.45 -0.63 2.03
CA ALA A 80 -6.16 -1.23 1.78
C ALA A 80 -5.18 -0.99 2.92
N ILE A 81 -5.08 0.25 3.43
CA ILE A 81 -4.19 0.54 4.55
C ILE A 81 -4.67 -0.10 5.86
N TYR A 82 -5.98 -0.11 6.13
CA TYR A 82 -6.54 -0.77 7.32
C TYR A 82 -6.15 -2.26 7.34
N GLN A 83 -6.41 -3.00 6.25
CA GLN A 83 -6.10 -4.42 6.18
C GLN A 83 -4.60 -4.69 6.34
N SER A 84 -3.77 -3.84 5.76
CA SER A 84 -2.31 -3.99 5.86
C SER A 84 -1.79 -3.74 7.27
N LEU A 85 -2.27 -2.70 7.95
CA LEU A 85 -1.90 -2.41 9.34
C LEU A 85 -2.36 -3.52 10.29
N LYS A 86 -3.58 -4.04 10.07
CA LYS A 86 -4.13 -5.17 10.84
C LYS A 86 -3.27 -6.41 10.70
N ARG A 87 -3.00 -6.86 9.45
CA ARG A 87 -2.17 -8.05 9.18
C ARG A 87 -0.77 -7.90 9.78
N ARG A 88 -0.15 -6.72 9.61
CA ARG A 88 1.15 -6.42 10.19
C ARG A 88 1.13 -6.51 11.71
N ARG A 89 0.17 -5.87 12.36
CA ARG A 89 0.02 -5.92 13.82
C ARG A 89 -0.13 -7.36 14.32
N GLU A 90 -1.04 -8.14 13.72
CA GLU A 90 -1.30 -9.53 14.11
C GLU A 90 -0.03 -10.39 14.01
N ARG A 91 0.75 -10.20 12.95
CA ARG A 91 2.00 -10.90 12.74
C ARG A 91 3.03 -10.52 13.81
N LEU A 92 3.25 -9.23 14.04
CA LEU A 92 4.23 -8.76 15.02
C LEU A 92 3.79 -9.06 16.47
N GLU A 93 2.49 -9.13 16.77
CA GLU A 93 1.99 -9.63 18.06
C GLU A 93 2.34 -11.11 18.29
N SER A 94 2.19 -11.95 17.26
CA SER A 94 2.60 -13.35 17.35
C SER A 94 4.11 -13.48 17.61
N GLU A 95 4.92 -12.73 16.87
CA GLU A 95 6.37 -12.71 17.05
C GLU A 95 6.78 -12.18 18.44
N LEU A 96 6.07 -11.16 18.95
CA LEU A 96 6.27 -10.64 20.29
C LEU A 96 5.96 -11.69 21.36
N ALA A 97 4.87 -12.44 21.18
CA ALA A 97 4.49 -13.50 22.11
C ALA A 97 5.56 -14.62 22.13
N GLU A 98 6.04 -15.03 20.96
CA GLU A 98 7.10 -16.02 20.83
C GLU A 98 8.41 -15.52 21.45
N ALA A 99 8.80 -14.27 21.20
CA ALA A 99 10.00 -13.66 21.76
C ALA A 99 9.94 -13.56 23.30
N LYS A 100 8.78 -13.21 23.87
CA LYS A 100 8.57 -13.17 25.32
C LYS A 100 8.68 -14.57 25.97
N LEU A 101 8.32 -15.62 25.25
CA LEU A 101 8.46 -17.00 25.72
C LEU A 101 9.92 -17.50 25.63
N ALA A 102 10.63 -17.13 24.56
CA ALA A 102 11.97 -17.60 24.28
C ALA A 102 13.06 -16.88 25.08
N SER A 103 12.87 -15.60 25.38
CA SER A 103 13.96 -14.79 25.94
C SER A 103 13.64 -14.17 27.30
N ARG A 104 14.55 -14.45 28.22
CA ARG A 104 14.77 -13.66 29.44
C ARG A 104 15.90 -12.64 29.17
N GLY A 105 15.76 -11.79 28.11
CA GLY A 105 16.67 -10.67 27.93
C GLY A 105 17.73 -10.78 26.80
N GLU A 106 17.64 -11.75 25.90
CA GLU A 106 18.50 -11.85 24.70
C GLU A 106 17.93 -11.11 23.50
N LYS A 107 18.82 -10.71 22.56
CA LYS A 107 18.40 -10.13 21.26
C LYS A 107 17.46 -11.08 20.53
N ILE A 108 16.33 -10.57 20.07
CA ILE A 108 15.36 -11.35 19.31
C ILE A 108 15.85 -11.57 17.87
N ALA A 109 15.90 -12.82 17.46
CA ALA A 109 16.00 -13.17 16.05
C ALA A 109 14.59 -13.18 15.47
N LEU A 110 14.11 -12.03 14.99
CA LEU A 110 12.87 -11.96 14.24
C LEU A 110 13.03 -12.75 12.94
N ASN A 111 12.08 -13.63 12.67
CA ASN A 111 12.01 -14.38 11.42
C ASN A 111 11.60 -13.43 10.27
N SER A 112 12.54 -12.61 9.80
CA SER A 112 12.30 -11.80 8.62
C SER A 112 12.05 -12.71 7.43
N PRO A 113 11.02 -12.43 6.61
CA PRO A 113 10.79 -13.17 5.38
C PRO A 113 12.07 -13.24 4.54
N LYS A 114 12.37 -14.40 3.96
CA LYS A 114 13.53 -14.57 3.09
C LYS A 114 13.25 -13.92 1.75
N PHE A 115 13.30 -12.60 1.70
CA PHE A 115 13.18 -11.84 0.48
C PHE A 115 14.58 -11.59 -0.09
N THR A 116 14.82 -12.00 -1.32
CA THR A 116 16.12 -11.84 -1.98
C THR A 116 16.04 -10.69 -2.98
N ALA A 117 17.19 -10.05 -3.24
CA ALA A 117 17.30 -9.04 -4.29
C ALA A 117 16.90 -9.60 -5.68
N GLU A 118 17.04 -10.91 -5.87
CA GLU A 118 16.66 -11.63 -7.07
C GLU A 118 15.14 -11.68 -7.24
N MET A 119 14.37 -11.89 -6.16
CA MET A 119 12.90 -11.82 -6.18
C MET A 119 12.41 -10.40 -6.52
N MET A 120 13.11 -9.36 -6.07
CA MET A 120 12.81 -7.97 -6.44
C MET A 120 13.05 -7.70 -7.92
N GLN A 121 14.14 -8.23 -8.49
CA GLN A 121 14.47 -8.02 -9.90
C GLN A 121 13.50 -8.76 -10.83
N ASN A 122 12.97 -9.89 -10.37
CA ASN A 122 12.08 -10.74 -11.16
C ASN A 122 10.59 -10.45 -10.90
N MET A 123 10.24 -9.40 -10.15
CA MET A 123 8.82 -9.03 -9.90
C MET A 123 8.01 -8.81 -11.19
N GLU A 124 8.65 -8.43 -12.29
CA GLU A 124 7.99 -8.27 -13.60
C GLU A 124 7.57 -9.62 -14.23
N GLU A 125 8.12 -10.73 -13.76
CA GLU A 125 7.83 -12.09 -14.26
C GLU A 125 6.68 -12.77 -13.46
N TYR A 126 6.34 -12.23 -12.27
CA TYR A 126 5.26 -12.77 -11.44
C TYR A 126 3.89 -12.27 -11.91
N ASP A 127 2.88 -13.11 -11.75
CA ASP A 127 1.51 -12.63 -11.92
C ASP A 127 1.08 -11.72 -10.76
N GLN A 128 -0.03 -11.00 -10.95
CA GLN A 128 -0.46 -10.00 -9.96
C GLN A 128 -0.82 -10.64 -8.61
N ASP A 129 -1.33 -11.86 -8.60
CA ASP A 129 -1.69 -12.59 -7.38
C ASP A 129 -0.44 -12.97 -6.58
N GLU A 130 0.61 -13.42 -7.27
CA GLU A 130 1.90 -13.75 -6.65
C GLU A 130 2.59 -12.51 -6.07
N ILE A 131 2.51 -11.38 -6.79
CA ILE A 131 3.04 -10.09 -6.31
C ILE A 131 2.33 -9.66 -5.03
N ASP A 132 0.99 -9.71 -5.02
CA ASP A 132 0.19 -9.31 -3.86
C ASP A 132 0.48 -10.19 -2.63
N ASP A 133 0.61 -11.51 -2.81
CA ASP A 133 0.95 -12.45 -1.75
C ASP A 133 2.36 -12.19 -1.20
N LEU A 134 3.32 -11.89 -2.06
CA LEU A 134 4.68 -11.55 -1.68
C LEU A 134 4.74 -10.23 -0.92
N GLU A 135 4.04 -9.21 -1.40
CA GLU A 135 3.94 -7.92 -0.72
C GLU A 135 3.29 -8.05 0.66
N ASP A 136 2.24 -8.87 0.80
CA ASP A 136 1.63 -9.14 2.08
C ASP A 136 2.59 -9.84 3.04
N LEU A 137 3.32 -10.84 2.58
CA LEU A 137 4.32 -11.53 3.38
C LEU A 137 5.39 -10.57 3.90
N ILE A 138 5.90 -9.69 3.04
CA ILE A 138 6.96 -8.75 3.40
C ILE A 138 6.43 -7.64 4.30
N SER A 139 5.31 -7.02 3.94
CA SER A 139 4.74 -5.91 4.69
C SER A 139 4.31 -6.30 6.09
N THR A 140 3.94 -7.55 6.29
CA THR A 140 3.52 -8.06 7.60
C THR A 140 4.70 -8.48 8.49
N GLY A 141 5.75 -9.09 7.94
CA GLY A 141 6.79 -9.75 8.73
C GLY A 141 8.09 -8.96 8.95
N ALA A 142 8.34 -7.89 8.19
CA ALA A 142 9.58 -7.14 8.33
C ALA A 142 9.48 -6.05 9.41
N SER A 143 10.28 -6.14 10.47
CA SER A 143 10.36 -5.14 11.55
C SER A 143 11.77 -4.63 11.75
N SER A 144 11.89 -3.35 12.16
CA SER A 144 13.14 -2.72 12.56
C SER A 144 13.53 -3.00 14.01
N ALA A 145 12.66 -3.63 14.79
CA ALA A 145 12.91 -3.90 16.21
C ALA A 145 14.09 -4.87 16.42
N GLU A 146 14.92 -4.57 17.41
CA GLU A 146 16.07 -5.40 17.82
C GLU A 146 15.88 -5.96 19.24
N THR A 147 14.91 -5.43 19.98
CA THR A 147 14.59 -5.87 21.34
C THR A 147 13.09 -6.10 21.51
N VAL A 148 12.72 -6.88 22.54
CA VAL A 148 11.32 -7.13 22.89
C VAL A 148 10.59 -5.83 23.17
N GLU A 149 11.22 -4.88 23.87
CA GLU A 149 10.63 -3.59 24.20
C GLU A 149 10.35 -2.76 22.95
N GLN A 150 11.26 -2.75 21.97
CA GLN A 150 11.07 -2.05 20.71
C GLN A 150 9.91 -2.65 19.90
N LEU A 151 9.82 -3.99 19.86
CA LEU A 151 8.74 -4.69 19.19
C LEU A 151 7.40 -4.42 19.88
N GLU A 152 7.38 -4.36 21.21
CA GLU A 152 6.16 -4.00 21.96
C GLU A 152 5.69 -2.59 21.65
N ILE A 153 6.60 -1.62 21.58
CA ILE A 153 6.28 -0.23 21.18
C ILE A 153 5.73 -0.19 19.74
N GLU A 154 6.35 -0.93 18.82
CA GLU A 154 5.87 -0.99 17.42
C GLU A 154 4.46 -1.58 17.34
N VAL A 155 4.18 -2.67 18.05
CA VAL A 155 2.84 -3.28 18.11
C VAL A 155 1.81 -2.30 18.68
N GLN A 156 2.13 -1.55 19.75
CA GLN A 156 1.22 -0.56 20.30
C GLN A 156 0.96 0.60 19.32
N THR A 157 1.98 1.05 18.60
CA THR A 157 1.84 2.06 17.55
C THR A 157 0.91 1.57 16.45
N LEU A 158 1.10 0.33 15.97
CA LEU A 158 0.26 -0.28 14.95
C LEU A 158 -1.20 -0.43 15.39
N LYS A 159 -1.48 -0.74 16.67
CA LYS A 159 -2.84 -0.75 17.23
C LYS A 159 -3.52 0.61 17.11
N GLY A 160 -2.81 1.67 17.42
CA GLY A 160 -3.32 3.03 17.26
C GLY A 160 -3.62 3.37 15.80
N LEU A 161 -2.70 3.06 14.89
CA LEU A 161 -2.86 3.30 13.46
C LEU A 161 -3.98 2.47 12.85
N GLU A 162 -4.11 1.19 13.23
CA GLU A 162 -5.21 0.32 12.81
C GLU A 162 -6.56 0.88 13.25
N HIS A 163 -6.66 1.35 14.49
CA HIS A 163 -7.89 1.96 15.01
C HIS A 163 -8.28 3.22 14.22
N MET A 164 -7.31 4.09 13.92
CA MET A 164 -7.55 5.26 13.09
C MET A 164 -7.99 4.87 11.68
N ALA A 165 -7.31 3.91 11.04
CA ALA A 165 -7.65 3.44 9.71
C ALA A 165 -9.05 2.81 9.66
N LEU A 166 -9.43 2.03 10.69
CA LEU A 166 -10.76 1.45 10.82
C LEU A 166 -11.84 2.53 10.95
N ALA A 167 -11.57 3.59 11.73
CA ALA A 167 -12.50 4.69 11.88
C ALA A 167 -12.74 5.43 10.55
N VAL A 168 -11.67 5.70 9.79
CA VAL A 168 -11.77 6.29 8.44
C VAL A 168 -12.53 5.36 7.50
N PHE A 169 -12.20 4.08 7.48
CA PHE A 169 -12.89 3.08 6.65
C PHE A 169 -14.39 3.02 6.92
N HIS A 170 -14.79 3.00 8.21
CA HIS A 170 -16.20 2.96 8.59
C HIS A 170 -16.93 4.30 8.45
N SER A 171 -16.22 5.41 8.34
CA SER A 171 -16.85 6.72 8.12
C SER A 171 -17.55 6.83 6.77
N GLY A 172 -17.21 5.96 5.81
CA GLY A 172 -17.65 6.05 4.42
C GLY A 172 -17.14 7.29 3.68
N GLN A 173 -16.21 8.04 4.30
CA GLN A 173 -15.58 9.21 3.70
C GLN A 173 -14.28 8.79 3.01
N ASP A 174 -14.39 8.32 1.77
CA ASP A 174 -13.27 8.10 0.86
C ASP A 174 -13.28 9.21 -0.18
N ALA A 175 -12.38 10.18 -0.02
CA ALA A 175 -12.29 11.35 -0.90
C ALA A 175 -12.03 10.97 -2.37
N LYS A 176 -11.26 9.91 -2.59
CA LYS A 176 -11.01 9.36 -3.94
C LYS A 176 -12.26 8.78 -4.56
N TRP A 177 -13.00 7.97 -3.78
CA TRP A 177 -14.24 7.38 -4.22
C TRP A 177 -15.30 8.44 -4.51
N GLN A 178 -15.44 9.43 -3.62
CA GLN A 178 -16.35 10.56 -3.84
C GLN A 178 -16.02 11.35 -5.10
N GLN A 179 -14.74 11.51 -5.42
CA GLN A 179 -14.33 12.16 -6.65
C GLN A 179 -14.60 11.30 -7.90
N LEU A 180 -14.44 9.98 -7.77
CA LEU A 180 -14.83 9.04 -8.84
C LEU A 180 -16.34 9.09 -9.10
N ASP A 181 -17.17 9.10 -8.06
CA ASP A 181 -18.63 9.24 -8.18
C ASP A 181 -19.02 10.51 -8.97
N ARG A 182 -18.36 11.63 -8.66
CA ARG A 182 -18.60 12.88 -9.42
C ARG A 182 -18.25 12.74 -10.91
N ILE A 183 -17.17 12.04 -11.22
CA ILE A 183 -16.78 11.77 -12.62
C ILE A 183 -17.82 10.86 -13.29
N LEU A 184 -18.32 9.87 -12.57
CA LEU A 184 -19.33 8.94 -13.09
C LEU A 184 -20.67 9.63 -13.37
N ASP A 185 -20.99 10.66 -12.61
CA ASP A 185 -22.22 11.45 -12.78
C ASP A 185 -22.07 12.63 -13.78
N ASP A 186 -20.85 12.84 -14.31
CA ASP A 186 -20.58 13.87 -15.31
C ASP A 186 -21.26 13.53 -16.65
N ASP A 187 -21.80 14.54 -17.33
CA ASP A 187 -22.40 14.42 -18.67
C ASP A 187 -21.44 13.84 -19.70
N LEU A 188 -20.12 13.99 -19.50
CA LEU A 188 -19.09 13.36 -20.34
C LEU A 188 -19.13 11.84 -20.31
N MET A 189 -19.73 11.24 -19.28
CA MET A 189 -19.93 9.80 -19.14
C MET A 189 -21.20 9.30 -19.85
N MET A 190 -21.98 10.19 -20.47
CA MET A 190 -23.11 9.83 -21.31
C MET A 190 -22.72 9.87 -22.80
N ASP A 191 -23.29 8.95 -23.58
CA ASP A 191 -23.22 9.03 -25.02
C ASP A 191 -24.33 9.91 -25.58
N PRO A 192 -24.30 10.25 -26.89
CA PRO A 192 -25.35 11.06 -27.52
C PRO A 192 -26.75 10.44 -27.46
N ASP A 193 -26.86 9.14 -27.28
CA ASP A 193 -28.10 8.37 -27.20
C ASP A 193 -28.62 8.26 -25.74
N GLY A 194 -27.91 8.85 -24.77
CA GLY A 194 -28.28 8.87 -23.36
C GLY A 194 -27.89 7.61 -22.57
N TYR A 195 -27.03 6.75 -23.12
CA TYR A 195 -26.49 5.59 -22.40
C TYR A 195 -25.17 5.94 -21.70
N ARG A 196 -24.93 5.33 -20.55
CA ARG A 196 -23.63 5.47 -19.85
C ARG A 196 -22.51 4.85 -20.67
N ARG A 197 -21.40 5.57 -20.82
CA ARG A 197 -20.17 5.09 -21.44
C ARG A 197 -19.54 4.02 -20.56
N LYS A 198 -18.84 3.08 -21.18
CA LYS A 198 -18.06 2.06 -20.45
C LYS A 198 -16.85 2.70 -19.80
N LEU A 199 -16.59 2.33 -18.55
CA LEU A 199 -15.44 2.73 -17.77
C LEU A 199 -14.66 1.48 -17.36
N ILE A 200 -13.33 1.57 -17.37
CA ILE A 200 -12.44 0.57 -16.80
C ILE A 200 -11.65 1.25 -15.71
N ILE A 201 -11.73 0.71 -14.49
CA ILE A 201 -11.00 1.20 -13.32
C ILE A 201 -9.87 0.23 -13.05
N PHE A 202 -8.65 0.75 -12.92
CA PHE A 202 -7.49 0.00 -12.50
C PHE A 202 -7.13 0.40 -11.07
N THR A 203 -6.97 -0.58 -10.20
CA THR A 203 -6.46 -0.41 -8.83
C THR A 203 -5.39 -1.47 -8.57
N GLU A 204 -4.38 -1.13 -7.79
CA GLU A 204 -3.25 -2.01 -7.52
C GLU A 204 -3.55 -2.99 -6.37
N PRO A 205 -3.99 -2.57 -5.16
CA PRO A 205 -4.30 -3.50 -4.09
C PRO A 205 -5.70 -4.11 -4.25
N LYS A 206 -5.81 -5.44 -4.07
CA LYS A 206 -7.10 -6.16 -4.05
C LYS A 206 -8.04 -5.65 -2.96
N ASP A 207 -7.51 -5.26 -1.81
CA ASP A 207 -8.29 -4.72 -0.69
C ASP A 207 -9.06 -3.42 -1.04
N THR A 208 -8.71 -2.76 -2.14
CA THR A 208 -9.44 -1.57 -2.65
C THR A 208 -10.72 -1.95 -3.42
N LEU A 209 -10.85 -3.21 -3.86
CA LEU A 209 -12.00 -3.69 -4.65
C LEU A 209 -13.18 -4.13 -3.78
N HIS A 210 -13.04 -4.18 -2.48
CA HIS A 210 -14.03 -4.61 -1.48
C HIS A 210 -14.52 -3.43 -0.66
#